data_4465167c073c8c2da9ed1c2e05c426cd
#
_entry.id   4465167c073c8c2da9ed1c2e05c426cd
#
_cell.length_a   1.000
_cell.length_b   1.000
_cell.length_c   1.000
_cell.angle_alpha   90.00
_cell.angle_beta   90.00
_cell.angle_gamma   90.00
#
_symmetry.space_group_name_H-M   'P 1'
#
loop_
_entity.id
_entity.type
_entity.pdbx_description
1 polymer ?
#
loop_
_entity_poly.entity_id
_entity_poly.type
_entity_poly.pdbx_seq_one_letter_code
_entity_poly.pdbx_strand_id
1 'polypeptide(L)'
;MENLPRVKSVEAVKKGWTLHVVWGDGSKSRIDLTGLIHRSNHFRIFFDNPKAFREVMPVNFGSGIGWKNGLDYSATTLKTLAEEQRPMKGKELAAFAKKHALNTAEVAGLLQIAERTLRAYRTADVLPATIAMSLRSLDADPARLAAHFRPVERRERGRPRKTAKA
;
A
#
# COMPACT_ATOMS: atom_id res chain seq x y z
N MET A 1 12.64 -7.18 -20.15
CA MET A 1 11.39 -7.97 -20.01
C MET A 1 11.02 -7.92 -18.53
N GLU A 2 9.89 -7.31 -18.21
CA GLU A 2 9.38 -7.36 -16.83
C GLU A 2 9.08 -8.80 -16.46
N ASN A 3 9.70 -9.28 -15.40
CA ASN A 3 9.50 -10.64 -14.93
C ASN A 3 8.14 -10.69 -14.22
N LEU A 4 7.11 -11.15 -14.93
CA LEU A 4 5.75 -11.25 -14.40
C LEU A 4 5.75 -12.07 -13.11
N PRO A 5 4.99 -11.64 -12.07
CA PRO A 5 4.94 -12.37 -10.82
C PRO A 5 4.39 -13.78 -11.03
N ARG A 6 4.99 -14.75 -10.35
CA ARG A 6 4.58 -16.16 -10.35
C ARG A 6 4.30 -16.63 -8.95
N VAL A 7 3.20 -17.32 -8.77
CA VAL A 7 2.87 -17.99 -7.50
C VAL A 7 3.57 -19.36 -7.47
N LYS A 8 4.48 -19.55 -6.51
CA LYS A 8 5.13 -20.85 -6.27
C LYS A 8 4.25 -21.76 -5.44
N SER A 9 3.66 -21.21 -4.38
CA SER A 9 2.67 -21.92 -3.54
C SER A 9 1.70 -20.93 -2.91
N VAL A 10 0.52 -21.42 -2.57
CA VAL A 10 -0.53 -20.66 -1.89
C VAL A 10 -1.24 -21.53 -0.88
N GLU A 11 -1.58 -20.97 0.26
CA GLU A 11 -2.33 -21.61 1.33
C GLU A 11 -3.31 -20.63 1.95
N ALA A 12 -4.55 -21.04 2.14
CA ALA A 12 -5.55 -20.25 2.84
C ALA A 12 -5.47 -20.47 4.35
N VAL A 13 -5.61 -19.39 5.13
CA VAL A 13 -5.72 -19.50 6.60
C VAL A 13 -6.99 -20.22 7.01
N LYS A 14 -6.97 -20.86 8.20
CA LYS A 14 -8.11 -21.65 8.71
C LYS A 14 -9.39 -20.83 8.90
N LYS A 15 -9.28 -19.55 9.26
CA LYS A 15 -10.40 -18.63 9.48
C LYS A 15 -10.25 -17.37 8.67
N GLY A 16 -11.36 -16.92 8.03
CA GLY A 16 -11.37 -15.71 7.20
C GLY A 16 -10.91 -16.00 5.76
N TRP A 17 -10.58 -14.94 5.05
CA TRP A 17 -10.35 -14.91 3.60
C TRP A 17 -8.90 -14.49 3.27
N THR A 18 -7.95 -14.89 4.09
CA THR A 18 -6.54 -14.55 3.92
C THR A 18 -5.76 -15.69 3.29
N LEU A 19 -4.87 -15.35 2.37
CA LEU A 19 -3.93 -16.27 1.73
C LEU A 19 -2.50 -15.97 2.19
N HIS A 20 -1.72 -17.03 2.37
CA HIS A 20 -0.28 -17.00 2.44
C HIS A 20 0.26 -17.42 1.08
N VAL A 21 0.98 -16.53 0.42
CA VAL A 21 1.52 -16.73 -0.93
C VAL A 21 3.04 -16.73 -0.87
N VAL A 22 3.64 -17.74 -1.47
CA VAL A 22 5.08 -17.75 -1.77
C VAL A 22 5.23 -17.48 -3.26
N TRP A 23 6.00 -16.46 -3.59
CA TRP A 23 6.25 -16.06 -4.98
C TRP A 23 7.41 -16.83 -5.60
N GLY A 24 7.53 -16.78 -6.91
CA GLY A 24 8.60 -17.44 -7.66
C GLY A 24 10.01 -16.95 -7.30
N ASP A 25 10.15 -15.71 -6.84
CA ASP A 25 11.38 -15.11 -6.33
C ASP A 25 11.71 -15.51 -4.87
N GLY A 26 10.87 -16.35 -4.26
CA GLY A 26 11.00 -16.79 -2.86
C GLY A 26 10.42 -15.82 -1.83
N SER A 27 10.00 -14.62 -2.21
CA SER A 27 9.34 -13.69 -1.29
C SER A 27 7.98 -14.22 -0.85
N LYS A 28 7.48 -13.73 0.30
CA LYS A 28 6.22 -14.17 0.89
C LYS A 28 5.30 -12.98 1.11
N SER A 29 4.01 -13.20 0.88
CA SER A 29 2.97 -12.21 1.16
C SER A 29 1.81 -12.84 1.92
N ARG A 30 1.20 -12.05 2.77
CA ARG A 30 -0.09 -12.33 3.38
C ARG A 30 -1.11 -11.39 2.75
N ILE A 31 -2.14 -11.95 2.13
CA ILE A 31 -3.10 -11.20 1.32
C ILE A 31 -4.52 -11.47 1.83
N ASP A 32 -5.19 -10.42 2.25
CA ASP A 32 -6.58 -10.47 2.68
C ASP A 32 -7.51 -10.25 1.47
N LEU A 33 -8.30 -11.25 1.14
CA LEU A 33 -9.29 -11.22 0.07
C LEU A 33 -10.70 -10.86 0.54
N THR A 34 -10.88 -10.46 1.80
CA THR A 34 -12.19 -10.11 2.35
C THR A 34 -12.90 -9.09 1.46
N GLY A 35 -12.22 -8.01 1.07
CA GLY A 35 -12.78 -7.00 0.18
C GLY A 35 -13.21 -7.55 -1.18
N LEU A 36 -12.40 -8.41 -1.79
CA LEU A 36 -12.73 -9.05 -3.07
C LEU A 36 -13.98 -9.92 -2.94
N ILE A 37 -14.04 -10.78 -1.92
CA ILE A 37 -15.16 -11.71 -1.70
C ILE A 37 -16.46 -10.95 -1.41
N HIS A 38 -16.40 -9.87 -0.63
CA HIS A 38 -17.58 -9.06 -0.32
C HIS A 38 -18.09 -8.22 -1.50
N ARG A 39 -17.22 -7.82 -2.40
CA ARG A 39 -17.55 -6.87 -3.49
C ARG A 39 -17.77 -7.52 -4.85
N SER A 40 -17.26 -8.74 -5.07
CA SER A 40 -17.37 -9.43 -6.33
C SER A 40 -18.47 -10.47 -6.30
N ASN A 41 -19.42 -10.37 -7.23
CA ASN A 41 -20.49 -11.36 -7.38
C ASN A 41 -19.96 -12.78 -7.64
N HIS A 42 -18.84 -12.90 -8.37
CA HIS A 42 -18.22 -14.21 -8.69
C HIS A 42 -17.61 -14.87 -7.45
N PHE A 43 -16.90 -14.11 -6.61
CA PHE A 43 -16.22 -14.64 -5.42
C PHE A 43 -17.15 -14.80 -4.22
N ARG A 44 -18.36 -14.24 -4.27
CA ARG A 44 -19.34 -14.33 -3.19
C ARG A 44 -19.75 -15.77 -2.86
N ILE A 45 -19.61 -16.69 -3.80
CA ILE A 45 -19.88 -18.12 -3.60
C ILE A 45 -19.10 -18.73 -2.41
N PHE A 46 -17.97 -18.16 -2.04
CA PHE A 46 -17.20 -18.61 -0.89
C PHE A 46 -17.87 -18.34 0.44
N PHE A 47 -18.82 -17.37 0.54
CA PHE A 47 -19.61 -17.20 1.75
C PHE A 47 -20.40 -18.45 2.11
N ASP A 48 -21.01 -19.05 1.10
CA ASP A 48 -21.84 -20.24 1.28
C ASP A 48 -20.97 -21.50 1.44
N ASN A 49 -19.74 -21.45 0.92
CA ASN A 49 -18.82 -22.58 0.99
C ASN A 49 -17.38 -22.16 1.37
N PRO A 50 -17.12 -21.83 2.64
CA PRO A 50 -15.75 -21.48 3.10
C PRO A 50 -14.72 -22.60 2.96
N LYS A 51 -15.17 -23.87 2.85
CA LYS A 51 -14.27 -25.01 2.60
C LYS A 51 -13.67 -24.92 1.19
N ALA A 52 -14.48 -24.56 0.19
CA ALA A 52 -14.00 -24.40 -1.18
C ALA A 52 -12.92 -23.32 -1.29
N PHE A 53 -13.01 -22.22 -0.53
CA PHE A 53 -11.96 -21.20 -0.50
C PHE A 53 -10.59 -21.77 -0.08
N ARG A 54 -10.57 -22.71 0.84
CA ARG A 54 -9.32 -23.32 1.33
C ARG A 54 -8.69 -24.30 0.35
N GLU A 55 -9.39 -24.68 -0.70
CA GLU A 55 -8.87 -25.56 -1.77
C GLU A 55 -8.14 -24.78 -2.87
N VAL A 56 -7.66 -23.57 -2.56
CA VAL A 56 -6.89 -22.73 -3.46
C VAL A 56 -5.59 -23.42 -3.88
N MET A 57 -5.23 -23.28 -5.16
CA MET A 57 -3.99 -23.83 -5.72
C MET A 57 -3.39 -22.87 -6.76
N PRO A 58 -2.06 -22.92 -7.01
CA PRO A 58 -1.48 -22.26 -8.16
C PRO A 58 -2.01 -22.87 -9.47
N VAL A 59 -2.29 -22.03 -10.46
CA VAL A 59 -2.74 -22.46 -11.79
C VAL A 59 -1.84 -21.88 -12.89
N ASN A 60 -1.88 -22.51 -14.06
CA ASN A 60 -1.20 -22.02 -15.26
C ASN A 60 0.28 -21.68 -15.01
N PHE A 61 1.05 -22.62 -14.45
CA PHE A 61 2.47 -22.45 -14.11
C PHE A 61 2.75 -21.26 -13.17
N GLY A 62 1.80 -21.00 -12.24
CA GLY A 62 1.89 -19.93 -11.26
C GLY A 62 1.53 -18.54 -11.79
N SER A 63 0.95 -18.43 -12.99
CA SER A 63 0.45 -17.13 -13.49
C SER A 63 -0.79 -16.64 -12.74
N GLY A 64 -1.37 -17.48 -11.87
CA GLY A 64 -2.49 -17.17 -11.01
C GLY A 64 -2.71 -18.21 -9.92
N ILE A 65 -3.76 -17.99 -9.17
CA ILE A 65 -4.34 -18.94 -8.23
C ILE A 65 -5.73 -19.31 -8.72
N GLY A 66 -6.19 -20.51 -8.42
CA GLY A 66 -7.52 -20.96 -8.81
C GLY A 66 -8.13 -21.93 -7.80
N TRP A 67 -9.41 -22.24 -8.03
CA TRP A 67 -10.21 -23.14 -7.21
C TRP A 67 -10.91 -24.17 -8.11
N LYS A 68 -11.29 -25.30 -7.55
CA LYS A 68 -12.00 -26.38 -8.28
C LYS A 68 -13.31 -25.94 -8.93
N ASN A 69 -13.93 -24.86 -8.45
CA ASN A 69 -15.16 -24.30 -9.01
C ASN A 69 -14.95 -23.48 -10.29
N GLY A 70 -13.72 -23.41 -10.82
CA GLY A 70 -13.38 -22.69 -12.04
C GLY A 70 -13.05 -21.20 -11.84
N LEU A 71 -13.17 -20.69 -10.62
CA LEU A 71 -12.71 -19.33 -10.32
C LEU A 71 -11.19 -19.28 -10.31
N ASP A 72 -10.65 -18.21 -10.86
CA ASP A 72 -9.22 -17.92 -10.81
C ASP A 72 -8.95 -16.44 -10.49
N TYR A 73 -7.70 -16.14 -10.16
CA TYR A 73 -7.25 -14.79 -9.90
C TYR A 73 -5.79 -14.64 -10.31
N SER A 74 -5.49 -13.64 -11.15
CA SER A 74 -4.15 -13.51 -11.72
C SER A 74 -3.08 -13.21 -10.68
N ALA A 75 -1.88 -13.74 -10.87
CA ALA A 75 -0.73 -13.45 -10.01
C ALA A 75 -0.36 -11.96 -10.01
N THR A 76 -0.53 -11.25 -11.13
CA THR A 76 -0.28 -9.82 -11.24
C THR A 76 -1.23 -9.03 -10.33
N THR A 77 -2.53 -9.29 -10.43
CA THR A 77 -3.51 -8.60 -9.57
C THR A 77 -3.34 -8.98 -8.10
N LEU A 78 -3.01 -10.24 -7.82
CA LEU A 78 -2.73 -10.71 -6.47
C LEU A 78 -1.48 -10.02 -5.87
N LYS A 79 -0.44 -9.80 -6.68
CA LYS A 79 0.76 -9.05 -6.27
C LYS A 79 0.44 -7.59 -5.98
N THR A 80 -0.40 -6.95 -6.79
CA THR A 80 -0.89 -5.59 -6.54
C THR A 80 -1.62 -5.50 -5.20
N LEU A 81 -2.53 -6.45 -4.90
CA LEU A 81 -3.18 -6.50 -3.59
C LEU A 81 -2.19 -6.66 -2.44
N ALA A 82 -1.18 -7.52 -2.62
CA ALA A 82 -0.14 -7.74 -1.62
C ALA A 82 0.63 -6.45 -1.32
N GLU A 83 1.01 -5.70 -2.34
CA GLU A 83 1.74 -4.43 -2.19
C GLU A 83 0.86 -3.35 -1.55
N GLU A 84 -0.41 -3.26 -1.94
CA GLU A 84 -1.36 -2.32 -1.33
C GLU A 84 -1.61 -2.61 0.15
N GLN A 85 -1.65 -3.87 0.54
CA GLN A 85 -1.91 -4.30 1.92
C GLN A 85 -0.63 -4.36 2.77
N ARG A 86 0.53 -4.27 2.16
CA ARG A 86 1.80 -4.30 2.89
C ARG A 86 1.91 -3.11 3.85
N PRO A 87 2.25 -3.33 5.13
CA PRO A 87 2.53 -2.22 6.03
C PRO A 87 3.64 -1.32 5.48
N MET A 88 3.44 0.00 5.53
CA MET A 88 4.43 0.99 5.15
C MET A 88 5.09 1.57 6.41
N LYS A 89 6.40 1.75 6.38
CA LYS A 89 7.19 2.28 7.52
C LYS A 89 7.51 3.76 7.33
N GLY A 90 7.83 4.43 8.42
CA GLY A 90 8.22 5.85 8.41
C GLY A 90 9.41 6.17 7.51
N LYS A 91 10.37 5.24 7.35
CA LYS A 91 11.47 5.38 6.40
C LYS A 91 11.02 5.50 4.93
N GLU A 92 9.90 4.89 4.57
CA GLU A 92 9.35 4.97 3.22
C GLU A 92 8.69 6.33 2.97
N LEU A 93 8.08 6.93 4.00
CA LEU A 93 7.64 8.33 3.97
C LEU A 93 8.82 9.29 3.76
N ALA A 94 9.94 9.06 4.44
CA ALA A 94 11.15 9.86 4.23
C ALA A 94 11.73 9.68 2.82
N ALA A 95 11.71 8.46 2.29
CA ALA A 95 12.13 8.16 0.92
C ALA A 95 11.24 8.84 -0.13
N PHE A 96 9.91 8.83 0.07
CA PHE A 96 8.95 9.56 -0.76
C PHE A 96 9.27 11.05 -0.80
N ALA A 97 9.44 11.68 0.36
CA ALA A 97 9.78 13.11 0.44
C ALA A 97 11.08 13.43 -0.32
N LYS A 98 12.10 12.59 -0.18
CA LYS A 98 13.38 12.74 -0.88
C LYS A 98 13.23 12.55 -2.40
N LYS A 99 12.51 11.51 -2.84
CA LYS A 99 12.28 11.21 -4.26
C LYS A 99 11.62 12.37 -5.00
N HIS A 100 10.66 13.03 -4.36
CA HIS A 100 9.90 14.12 -4.94
C HIS A 100 10.43 15.51 -4.55
N ALA A 101 11.60 15.60 -3.90
CA ALA A 101 12.25 16.85 -3.44
C ALA A 101 11.34 17.72 -2.55
N LEU A 102 10.46 17.11 -1.75
CA LEU A 102 9.49 17.78 -0.91
C LEU A 102 10.04 18.07 0.50
N ASN A 103 9.79 19.28 1.01
CA ASN A 103 10.07 19.63 2.39
C ASN A 103 8.97 19.11 3.35
N THR A 104 9.21 19.25 4.66
CA THR A 104 8.28 18.76 5.70
C THR A 104 6.90 19.39 5.61
N ALA A 105 6.83 20.71 5.37
CA ALA A 105 5.56 21.43 5.31
C ALA A 105 4.75 21.04 4.05
N GLU A 106 5.43 20.83 2.93
CA GLU A 106 4.80 20.40 1.68
C GLU A 106 4.22 19.00 1.78
N VAL A 107 4.97 18.03 2.38
CA VAL A 107 4.44 16.68 2.62
C VAL A 107 3.27 16.71 3.61
N ALA A 108 3.36 17.51 4.67
CA ALA A 108 2.26 17.68 5.62
C ALA A 108 1.01 18.25 4.95
N GLY A 109 1.18 19.25 4.08
CA GLY A 109 0.11 19.85 3.28
C GLY A 109 -0.52 18.86 2.31
N LEU A 110 0.28 18.06 1.59
CA LEU A 110 -0.21 16.99 0.69
C LEU A 110 -1.07 15.96 1.44
N LEU A 111 -0.64 15.58 2.63
CA LEU A 111 -1.32 14.57 3.45
C LEU A 111 -2.41 15.18 4.36
N GLN A 112 -2.57 16.50 4.33
CA GLN A 112 -3.51 17.27 5.17
C GLN A 112 -3.37 16.97 6.68
N ILE A 113 -2.12 16.85 7.15
CA ILE A 113 -1.78 16.61 8.56
C ILE A 113 -0.86 17.70 9.10
N ALA A 114 -0.81 17.84 10.41
CA ALA A 114 0.12 18.78 11.03
C ALA A 114 1.58 18.30 10.86
N GLU A 115 2.53 19.24 10.70
CA GLU A 115 3.96 18.89 10.60
C GLU A 115 4.47 18.09 11.81
N ARG A 116 3.94 18.36 13.00
CA ARG A 116 4.28 17.58 14.20
C ARG A 116 3.90 16.10 14.02
N THR A 117 2.73 15.83 13.47
CA THR A 117 2.26 14.47 13.17
C THR A 117 3.15 13.81 12.13
N LEU A 118 3.49 14.55 11.06
CA LEU A 118 4.41 14.05 10.03
C LEU A 118 5.77 13.66 10.60
N ARG A 119 6.33 14.47 11.52
CA ARG A 119 7.61 14.17 12.17
C ARG A 119 7.53 12.88 13.00
N ALA A 120 6.42 12.66 13.73
CA ALA A 120 6.20 11.41 14.45
C ALA A 120 6.09 10.21 13.50
N TYR A 121 5.43 10.36 12.35
CA TYR A 121 5.31 9.29 11.36
C TYR A 121 6.64 8.91 10.71
N ARG A 122 7.61 9.81 10.58
CA ARG A 122 8.93 9.49 10.00
C ARG A 122 9.70 8.41 10.77
N THR A 123 9.44 8.27 12.06
CA THR A 123 10.08 7.28 12.93
C THR A 123 9.16 6.11 13.28
N ALA A 124 7.93 6.09 12.76
CA ALA A 124 6.97 5.04 13.06
C ALA A 124 7.35 3.71 12.40
N ASP A 125 7.19 2.61 13.14
CA ASP A 125 7.37 1.26 12.59
C ASP A 125 6.32 0.92 11.53
N VAL A 126 5.09 1.45 11.70
CA VAL A 126 3.99 1.27 10.76
C VAL A 126 3.22 2.59 10.64
N LEU A 127 3.01 3.04 9.42
CA LEU A 127 2.17 4.20 9.12
C LEU A 127 0.68 3.81 9.15
N PRO A 128 -0.21 4.76 9.51
CA PRO A 128 -1.64 4.57 9.33
C PRO A 128 -1.98 4.18 7.88
N ALA A 129 -2.95 3.27 7.70
CA ALA A 129 -3.31 2.75 6.38
C ALA A 129 -3.71 3.86 5.38
N THR A 130 -4.43 4.88 5.83
CA THR A 130 -4.82 6.02 5.01
C THR A 130 -3.62 6.81 4.49
N ILE A 131 -2.60 7.01 5.33
CA ILE A 131 -1.35 7.67 4.95
C ILE A 131 -0.58 6.81 3.93
N ALA A 132 -0.48 5.51 4.17
CA ALA A 132 0.18 4.59 3.24
C ALA A 132 -0.52 4.56 1.87
N MET A 133 -1.85 4.51 1.83
CA MET A 133 -2.64 4.59 0.59
C MET A 133 -2.40 5.90 -0.16
N SER A 134 -2.42 7.04 0.55
CA SER A 134 -2.17 8.36 -0.06
C SER A 134 -0.77 8.43 -0.66
N LEU A 135 0.26 7.99 0.07
CA LEU A 135 1.63 7.99 -0.42
C LEU A 135 1.81 7.11 -1.66
N ARG A 136 1.26 5.89 -1.67
CA ARG A 136 1.31 5.02 -2.85
C ARG A 136 0.61 5.64 -4.04
N SER A 137 -0.58 6.20 -3.83
CA SER A 137 -1.35 6.84 -4.88
C SER A 137 -0.62 8.04 -5.50
N LEU A 138 0.02 8.87 -4.67
CA LEU A 138 0.79 10.04 -5.11
C LEU A 138 2.11 9.61 -5.78
N ASP A 139 2.74 8.52 -5.30
CA ASP A 139 4.01 8.02 -5.86
C ASP A 139 3.84 7.32 -7.20
N ALA A 140 2.68 6.69 -7.42
CA ALA A 140 2.37 5.95 -8.65
C ALA A 140 1.99 6.85 -9.83
N ASP A 141 1.51 8.07 -9.58
CA ASP A 141 0.99 8.95 -10.61
C ASP A 141 1.45 10.40 -10.42
N PRO A 142 2.42 10.88 -11.22
CA PRO A 142 2.90 12.26 -11.16
C PRO A 142 1.79 13.32 -11.35
N ALA A 143 0.74 13.02 -12.10
CA ALA A 143 -0.37 13.94 -12.30
C ALA A 143 -1.17 14.12 -11.00
N ARG A 144 -1.33 13.07 -10.21
CA ARG A 144 -1.97 13.16 -8.89
C ARG A 144 -1.13 14.01 -7.93
N LEU A 145 0.19 13.80 -7.93
CA LEU A 145 1.07 14.62 -7.11
C LEU A 145 0.95 16.08 -7.50
N ALA A 146 1.04 16.40 -8.79
CA ALA A 146 0.93 17.78 -9.30
C ALA A 146 -0.44 18.41 -8.98
N ALA A 147 -1.52 17.66 -9.09
CA ALA A 147 -2.87 18.15 -8.81
C ALA A 147 -3.07 18.58 -7.35
N HIS A 148 -2.42 17.87 -6.42
CA HIS A 148 -2.58 18.12 -4.98
C HIS A 148 -1.44 18.91 -4.35
N PHE A 149 -0.30 19.01 -5.01
CA PHE A 149 0.85 19.76 -4.50
C PHE A 149 0.52 21.26 -4.40
N ARG A 150 0.87 21.84 -3.26
CA ARG A 150 0.84 23.29 -3.03
C ARG A 150 2.17 23.68 -2.40
N PRO A 151 2.93 24.58 -3.00
CA PRO A 151 4.17 25.07 -2.42
C PRO A 151 3.87 25.78 -1.10
N VAL A 152 4.68 25.50 -0.10
CA VAL A 152 4.61 26.22 1.17
C VAL A 152 5.73 27.24 1.20
N GLU A 153 5.37 28.52 1.10
CA GLU A 153 6.34 29.60 1.25
C GLU A 153 7.00 29.50 2.63
N ARG A 154 8.32 29.39 2.64
CA ARG A 154 9.08 29.51 3.87
C ARG A 154 8.88 30.94 4.38
N ARG A 155 8.08 31.11 5.43
CA ARG A 155 8.14 32.37 6.20
C ARG A 155 9.58 32.55 6.63
N GLU A 156 10.25 33.56 6.08
CA GLU A 156 11.54 33.99 6.61
C GLU A 156 11.35 34.24 8.11
N ARG A 157 12.13 33.53 8.92
CA ARG A 157 12.11 33.77 10.38
C ARG A 157 12.44 35.24 10.57
N GLY A 158 11.46 36.02 10.97
CA GLY A 158 11.58 37.43 11.18
C GLY A 158 12.83 37.74 12.01
N ARG A 159 13.69 38.57 11.46
CA ARG A 159 14.87 39.09 12.17
C ARG A 159 14.39 39.62 13.53
N PRO A 160 14.99 39.23 14.67
CA PRO A 160 14.56 39.74 15.96
C PRO A 160 14.61 41.27 15.91
N ARG A 161 13.49 41.93 16.24
CA ARG A 161 13.46 43.39 16.37
C ARG A 161 14.55 43.77 17.39
N LYS A 162 15.56 44.53 16.92
CA LYS A 162 16.48 45.20 17.85
C LYS A 162 15.62 46.11 18.70
N THR A 163 15.47 45.82 19.98
CA THR A 163 14.92 46.73 20.96
C THR A 163 15.86 47.94 20.99
N ALA A 164 15.38 49.09 20.51
CA ALA A 164 16.06 50.33 20.71
C ALA A 164 16.15 50.57 22.21
N LYS A 165 17.37 50.63 22.75
CA LYS A 165 17.61 51.18 24.09
C LYS A 165 17.36 52.68 24.04
N ALA A 166 16.42 53.14 24.85
CA ALA A 166 16.28 54.54 25.22
C ALA A 166 17.40 54.93 26.20
#